data_7117cd7722ebfac42c0ec7f0424aaa9f
#
_entry.id   7117cd7722ebfac42c0ec7f0424aaa9f
#
_cell.length_a   1.000
_cell.length_b   1.000
_cell.length_c   1.000
_cell.angle_alpha   90.00
_cell.angle_beta   90.00
_cell.angle_gamma   90.00
#
_symmetry.space_group_name_H-M   'P 1'
#
loop_
_entity.id
_entity.type
_entity.pdbx_description
1 polymer ?
#
loop_
_entity_poly.entity_id
_entity_poly.type
_entity_poly.pdbx_seq_one_letter_code
_entity_poly.pdbx_strand_id
1 'polypeptide(L)'
;MTPMQRVRQFFRSGGMTAVLIVIAVVAALALAIVELRAAQGARRARDLTQAVFNDNAEILVMVREQASQEGDSLDRALAASPDSLGDHPYIVISIAENRLWLKRGASVLFRTRVATGTGKYLERSGGSRWKFETPRGRLVVLRKDVEPAWVPPDWHYVETARKQGRKLRRLERGQSIPLANGAMIVVSGNDVVTRYPDGREIPFEVNEGKEITAGRELVMPPIGTTQRRYSGVLGVNRLFLGDGYGIHGTDVPSSIGRGASHGCVRVRNEDIETLFRIVP
;
A
#
# COMPACT_ATOMS: atom_id res chain seq x y z
N MET A 1 -65.00 -50.23 -32.67
CA MET A 1 -63.58 -49.83 -32.72
C MET A 1 -62.95 -49.98 -31.32
N THR A 2 -61.97 -50.80 -31.20
CA THR A 2 -61.24 -50.96 -29.92
C THR A 2 -60.42 -49.73 -29.58
N PRO A 3 -60.14 -49.46 -28.33
CA PRO A 3 -59.28 -48.33 -27.93
C PRO A 3 -57.94 -48.24 -28.69
N MET A 4 -57.42 -49.40 -29.03
CA MET A 4 -56.14 -49.55 -29.78
C MET A 4 -56.28 -49.14 -31.27
N GLN A 5 -57.48 -49.31 -31.90
CA GLN A 5 -57.74 -48.89 -33.25
C GLN A 5 -57.92 -47.35 -33.34
N ARG A 6 -58.51 -46.71 -32.31
CA ARG A 6 -58.61 -45.22 -32.19
C ARG A 6 -57.22 -44.57 -32.05
N VAL A 7 -56.35 -45.16 -31.25
CA VAL A 7 -54.96 -44.67 -31.07
C VAL A 7 -54.18 -44.80 -32.41
N ARG A 8 -54.25 -45.95 -33.11
CA ARG A 8 -53.58 -46.15 -34.40
C ARG A 8 -54.15 -45.18 -35.48
N GLN A 9 -55.46 -44.89 -35.48
CA GLN A 9 -56.07 -43.96 -36.42
C GLN A 9 -55.65 -42.51 -36.13
N PHE A 10 -55.50 -42.11 -34.84
CA PHE A 10 -55.00 -40.81 -34.45
C PHE A 10 -53.56 -40.63 -34.94
N PHE A 11 -52.70 -41.64 -34.82
CA PHE A 11 -51.29 -41.57 -35.29
C PHE A 11 -51.25 -41.54 -36.84
N ARG A 12 -52.20 -42.16 -37.57
CA ARG A 12 -52.24 -42.13 -39.03
C ARG A 12 -52.86 -40.88 -39.65
N SER A 13 -53.69 -40.14 -38.91
CA SER A 13 -54.36 -38.93 -39.34
C SER A 13 -53.66 -37.62 -39.07
N GLY A 14 -52.35 -37.63 -38.85
CA GLY A 14 -51.58 -36.42 -38.55
C GLY A 14 -51.61 -35.98 -37.06
N GLY A 15 -52.27 -36.74 -36.14
CA GLY A 15 -52.39 -36.38 -34.74
C GLY A 15 -51.04 -36.29 -34.05
N MET A 16 -50.08 -37.13 -34.44
CA MET A 16 -48.72 -37.07 -33.90
C MET A 16 -47.98 -35.80 -34.32
N THR A 17 -48.18 -35.37 -35.57
CA THR A 17 -47.61 -34.11 -36.09
C THR A 17 -48.18 -32.90 -35.33
N ALA A 18 -49.50 -32.91 -35.07
CA ALA A 18 -50.15 -31.87 -34.29
C ALA A 18 -49.63 -31.81 -32.83
N VAL A 19 -49.44 -32.96 -32.18
CA VAL A 19 -48.83 -33.04 -30.81
C VAL A 19 -47.39 -32.53 -30.80
N LEU A 20 -46.59 -32.91 -31.79
CA LEU A 20 -45.20 -32.44 -31.89
C LEU A 20 -45.12 -30.93 -32.13
N ILE A 21 -46.03 -30.37 -32.93
CA ILE A 21 -46.14 -28.90 -33.14
C ILE A 21 -46.50 -28.20 -31.85
N VAL A 22 -47.49 -28.72 -31.10
CA VAL A 22 -47.85 -28.12 -29.79
C VAL A 22 -46.67 -28.17 -28.80
N ILE A 23 -45.98 -29.28 -28.72
CA ILE A 23 -44.78 -29.40 -27.87
C ILE A 23 -43.69 -28.40 -28.29
N ALA A 24 -43.42 -28.27 -29.58
CA ALA A 24 -42.46 -27.32 -30.12
C ALA A 24 -42.83 -25.87 -29.80
N VAL A 25 -44.12 -25.51 -29.96
CA VAL A 25 -44.63 -24.18 -29.61
C VAL A 25 -44.49 -23.88 -28.12
N VAL A 26 -44.85 -24.84 -27.26
CA VAL A 26 -44.73 -24.69 -25.81
C VAL A 26 -43.26 -24.56 -25.41
N ALA A 27 -42.38 -25.35 -26.01
CA ALA A 27 -40.93 -25.24 -25.76
C ALA A 27 -40.34 -23.88 -26.21
N ALA A 28 -40.77 -23.40 -27.40
CA ALA A 28 -40.37 -22.10 -27.91
C ALA A 28 -40.85 -20.94 -27.01
N LEU A 29 -42.12 -21.03 -26.53
CA LEU A 29 -42.66 -20.04 -25.59
C LEU A 29 -41.92 -20.07 -24.24
N ALA A 30 -41.58 -21.25 -23.72
CA ALA A 30 -40.79 -21.38 -22.50
C ALA A 30 -39.38 -20.78 -22.65
N LEU A 31 -38.72 -21.05 -23.78
CA LEU A 31 -37.43 -20.46 -24.11
C LEU A 31 -37.50 -18.92 -24.19
N ALA A 32 -38.53 -18.41 -24.91
CA ALA A 32 -38.72 -16.95 -25.01
C ALA A 32 -38.94 -16.27 -23.64
N ILE A 33 -39.67 -16.93 -22.74
CA ILE A 33 -39.87 -16.43 -21.36
C ILE A 33 -38.54 -16.42 -20.59
N VAL A 34 -37.71 -17.45 -20.72
CA VAL A 34 -36.40 -17.52 -20.06
C VAL A 34 -35.49 -16.42 -20.57
N GLU A 35 -35.42 -16.24 -21.89
CA GLU A 35 -34.60 -15.17 -22.52
C GLU A 35 -35.09 -13.78 -22.10
N LEU A 36 -36.40 -13.56 -22.07
CA LEU A 36 -37.00 -12.28 -21.64
C LEU A 36 -36.64 -11.98 -20.19
N ARG A 37 -36.71 -12.97 -19.28
CA ARG A 37 -36.31 -12.82 -17.87
C ARG A 37 -34.81 -12.56 -17.74
N ALA A 38 -33.97 -13.24 -18.50
CA ALA A 38 -32.53 -13.02 -18.52
C ALA A 38 -32.21 -11.59 -19.02
N ALA A 39 -32.84 -11.13 -20.08
CA ALA A 39 -32.69 -9.79 -20.60
C ALA A 39 -33.12 -8.70 -19.60
N GLN A 40 -34.26 -8.94 -18.91
CA GLN A 40 -34.70 -8.04 -17.83
C GLN A 40 -33.74 -8.00 -16.65
N GLY A 41 -33.20 -9.15 -16.27
CA GLY A 41 -32.17 -9.25 -15.23
C GLY A 41 -30.88 -8.46 -15.60
N ALA A 42 -30.43 -8.63 -16.83
CA ALA A 42 -29.25 -7.92 -17.36
C ALA A 42 -29.48 -6.39 -17.44
N ARG A 43 -30.68 -5.95 -17.85
CA ARG A 43 -31.04 -4.51 -17.82
C ARG A 43 -31.02 -3.95 -16.41
N ARG A 44 -31.66 -4.62 -15.43
CA ARG A 44 -31.65 -4.18 -14.03
C ARG A 44 -30.25 -4.11 -13.44
N ALA A 45 -29.38 -5.09 -13.74
CA ALA A 45 -28.00 -5.08 -13.29
C ALA A 45 -27.22 -3.89 -13.89
N ARG A 46 -27.45 -3.60 -15.17
CA ARG A 46 -26.83 -2.44 -15.83
C ARG A 46 -27.30 -1.12 -15.21
N ASP A 47 -28.62 -0.97 -15.01
CA ASP A 47 -29.20 0.24 -14.43
C ASP A 47 -28.68 0.50 -13.02
N LEU A 48 -28.57 -0.56 -12.18
CA LEU A 48 -27.97 -0.47 -10.85
C LEU A 48 -26.48 -0.08 -10.91
N THR A 49 -25.71 -0.70 -11.80
CA THR A 49 -24.30 -0.37 -11.97
C THR A 49 -24.12 1.08 -12.44
N GLN A 50 -24.98 1.53 -13.36
CA GLN A 50 -24.95 2.91 -13.84
C GLN A 50 -25.33 3.91 -12.74
N ALA A 51 -26.32 3.60 -11.90
CA ALA A 51 -26.69 4.43 -10.76
C ALA A 51 -25.54 4.55 -9.76
N VAL A 52 -24.94 3.43 -9.35
CA VAL A 52 -23.78 3.43 -8.45
C VAL A 52 -22.60 4.18 -9.05
N PHE A 53 -22.36 4.05 -10.36
CA PHE A 53 -21.29 4.80 -11.03
C PHE A 53 -21.56 6.30 -11.00
N ASN A 54 -22.80 6.73 -11.27
CA ASN A 54 -23.18 8.14 -11.24
C ASN A 54 -23.07 8.73 -9.83
N ASP A 55 -23.55 8.01 -8.80
CA ASP A 55 -23.43 8.43 -7.40
C ASP A 55 -21.97 8.59 -6.99
N ASN A 56 -21.11 7.61 -7.35
CA ASN A 56 -19.69 7.69 -7.07
C ASN A 56 -19.00 8.84 -7.83
N ALA A 57 -19.41 9.11 -9.07
CA ALA A 57 -18.88 10.23 -9.85
C ALA A 57 -19.25 11.58 -9.21
N GLU A 58 -20.46 11.74 -8.72
CA GLU A 58 -20.94 12.92 -8.03
C GLU A 58 -20.19 13.14 -6.70
N ILE A 59 -20.02 12.07 -5.90
CA ILE A 59 -19.22 12.11 -4.67
C ILE A 59 -17.77 12.52 -4.98
N LEU A 60 -17.17 11.99 -6.04
CA LEU A 60 -15.81 12.36 -6.47
C LEU A 60 -15.69 13.84 -6.83
N VAL A 61 -16.70 14.41 -7.49
CA VAL A 61 -16.74 15.83 -7.83
C VAL A 61 -16.82 16.66 -6.54
N MET A 62 -17.74 16.33 -5.63
CA MET A 62 -17.89 17.03 -4.34
C MET A 62 -16.61 16.97 -3.50
N VAL A 63 -15.99 15.80 -3.36
CA VAL A 63 -14.75 15.62 -2.60
C VAL A 63 -13.60 16.43 -3.23
N ARG A 64 -13.52 16.44 -4.57
CA ARG A 64 -12.49 17.21 -5.28
C ARG A 64 -12.69 18.73 -5.09
N GLU A 65 -13.93 19.18 -5.11
CA GLU A 65 -14.28 20.60 -4.91
C GLU A 65 -14.01 21.04 -3.47
N GLN A 66 -14.38 20.21 -2.48
CA GLN A 66 -14.08 20.44 -1.08
C GLN A 66 -12.57 20.47 -0.83
N ALA A 67 -11.81 19.52 -1.37
CA ALA A 67 -10.35 19.49 -1.26
C ALA A 67 -9.70 20.73 -1.91
N SER A 68 -10.26 21.24 -3.01
CA SER A 68 -9.79 22.47 -3.63
C SER A 68 -10.05 23.69 -2.75
N GLN A 69 -11.26 23.81 -2.17
CA GLN A 69 -11.63 24.91 -1.27
C GLN A 69 -10.80 24.89 0.03
N GLU A 70 -10.53 23.69 0.59
CA GLU A 70 -9.66 23.54 1.76
C GLU A 70 -8.21 23.92 1.41
N GLY A 71 -7.72 23.58 0.23
CA GLY A 71 -6.42 24.00 -0.28
C GLY A 71 -6.30 25.52 -0.42
N ASP A 72 -7.29 26.16 -1.03
CA ASP A 72 -7.34 27.61 -1.16
C ASP A 72 -7.46 28.34 0.20
N SER A 73 -8.17 27.75 1.15
CA SER A 73 -8.28 28.28 2.50
C SER A 73 -6.98 28.17 3.29
N LEU A 74 -6.26 27.06 3.12
CA LEU A 74 -4.95 26.84 3.69
C LEU A 74 -3.92 27.81 3.08
N ASP A 75 -3.92 27.99 1.77
CA ASP A 75 -3.02 28.93 1.08
C ASP A 75 -3.28 30.39 1.54
N ARG A 76 -4.55 30.74 1.74
CA ARG A 76 -4.91 32.06 2.32
C ARG A 76 -4.47 32.22 3.78
N ALA A 77 -4.67 31.17 4.61
CA ALA A 77 -4.24 31.17 6.01
C ALA A 77 -2.71 31.24 6.13
N LEU A 78 -1.99 30.54 5.26
CA LEU A 78 -0.52 30.57 5.20
C LEU A 78 -0.01 31.92 4.69
N ALA A 79 -0.71 32.57 3.76
CA ALA A 79 -0.39 33.89 3.27
C ALA A 79 -0.69 35.00 4.31
N ALA A 80 -1.71 34.79 5.14
CA ALA A 80 -2.12 35.73 6.22
C ALA A 80 -1.35 35.50 7.53
N SER A 81 -0.62 34.39 7.69
CA SER A 81 0.18 34.12 8.89
C SER A 81 1.35 35.11 8.96
N PRO A 82 1.51 35.84 10.08
CA PRO A 82 2.69 36.69 10.24
C PRO A 82 3.95 35.86 10.05
N ASP A 83 4.85 36.31 9.20
CA ASP A 83 6.06 35.63 8.80
C ASP A 83 7.06 35.54 9.96
N SER A 84 6.76 34.70 10.96
CA SER A 84 7.62 34.48 12.14
C SER A 84 8.93 33.79 11.79
N LEU A 85 9.09 33.36 10.52
CA LEU A 85 10.27 32.66 10.00
C LEU A 85 11.23 33.59 9.25
N GLY A 86 10.88 34.90 9.10
CA GLY A 86 11.68 35.86 8.36
C GLY A 86 11.87 35.43 6.90
N ASP A 87 13.05 35.72 6.34
CA ASP A 87 13.40 35.40 4.94
C ASP A 87 13.96 33.95 4.76
N HIS A 88 13.83 33.10 5.78
CA HIS A 88 14.30 31.72 5.71
C HIS A 88 13.32 30.83 4.96
N PRO A 89 13.80 29.89 4.11
CA PRO A 89 12.92 28.92 3.46
C PRO A 89 12.36 27.93 4.49
N TYR A 90 11.08 27.57 4.32
CA TYR A 90 10.40 26.58 5.13
C TYR A 90 9.53 25.65 4.29
N ILE A 91 9.32 24.45 4.79
CA ILE A 91 8.49 23.42 4.14
C ILE A 91 7.15 23.34 4.83
N VAL A 92 6.08 23.35 4.04
CA VAL A 92 4.71 23.06 4.48
C VAL A 92 4.28 21.72 3.90
N ILE A 93 3.72 20.82 4.72
CA ILE A 93 3.20 19.54 4.29
C ILE A 93 1.74 19.43 4.69
N SER A 94 0.85 19.32 3.70
CA SER A 94 -0.54 18.95 3.91
C SER A 94 -0.66 17.42 3.87
N ILE A 95 -0.98 16.82 5.03
CA ILE A 95 -1.20 15.37 5.14
C ILE A 95 -2.49 15.00 4.42
N ALA A 96 -3.52 15.84 4.47
CA ALA A 96 -4.81 15.59 3.82
C ALA A 96 -4.70 15.58 2.30
N GLU A 97 -3.92 16.50 1.72
CA GLU A 97 -3.75 16.61 0.28
C GLU A 97 -2.60 15.78 -0.27
N ASN A 98 -1.74 15.24 0.59
CA ASN A 98 -0.48 14.61 0.21
C ASN A 98 0.36 15.52 -0.69
N ARG A 99 0.56 16.77 -0.24
CA ARG A 99 1.34 17.80 -0.94
C ARG A 99 2.37 18.44 -0.04
N LEU A 100 3.44 18.91 -0.68
CA LEU A 100 4.52 19.65 -0.06
C LEU A 100 4.75 20.94 -0.82
N TRP A 101 4.93 22.03 -0.09
CA TRP A 101 5.38 23.33 -0.59
C TRP A 101 6.65 23.74 0.12
N LEU A 102 7.64 24.19 -0.62
CA LEU A 102 8.77 24.95 -0.12
C LEU A 102 8.48 26.42 -0.33
N LYS A 103 8.47 27.19 0.74
CA LYS A 103 8.11 28.61 0.73
C LYS A 103 9.22 29.47 1.30
N ARG A 104 9.25 30.74 0.91
CA ARG A 104 10.04 31.81 1.52
C ARG A 104 9.11 33.03 1.63
N GLY A 105 8.77 33.43 2.85
CA GLY A 105 7.71 34.38 3.05
C GLY A 105 6.42 33.93 2.39
N ALA A 106 5.76 34.82 1.65
CA ALA A 106 4.54 34.54 0.90
C ALA A 106 4.80 33.75 -0.40
N SER A 107 6.05 33.67 -0.86
CA SER A 107 6.38 33.05 -2.16
C SER A 107 6.50 31.54 -2.07
N VAL A 108 5.92 30.82 -3.02
CA VAL A 108 6.11 29.38 -3.22
C VAL A 108 7.29 29.16 -4.17
N LEU A 109 8.38 28.62 -3.64
CA LEU A 109 9.59 28.32 -4.40
C LEU A 109 9.51 26.99 -5.15
N PHE A 110 8.83 26.00 -4.54
CA PHE A 110 8.68 24.66 -5.08
C PHE A 110 7.44 23.98 -4.51
N ARG A 111 6.81 23.12 -5.29
CA ARG A 111 5.67 22.31 -4.83
C ARG A 111 5.71 20.94 -5.49
N THR A 112 5.33 19.90 -4.73
CA THR A 112 5.22 18.53 -5.26
C THR A 112 4.18 17.72 -4.50
N ARG A 113 3.79 16.57 -5.08
CA ARG A 113 2.99 15.56 -4.38
C ARG A 113 3.91 14.69 -3.53
N VAL A 114 3.40 14.25 -2.37
CA VAL A 114 4.15 13.43 -1.43
C VAL A 114 3.35 12.19 -1.02
N ALA A 115 4.00 11.20 -0.41
CA ALA A 115 3.30 10.20 0.37
C ALA A 115 3.50 10.49 1.85
N THR A 116 2.42 10.36 2.62
CA THR A 116 2.40 10.54 4.08
C THR A 116 2.04 9.24 4.79
N GLY A 117 2.02 9.23 6.12
CA GLY A 117 1.64 8.09 6.93
C GLY A 117 0.22 7.61 6.63
N THR A 118 0.03 6.28 6.67
CA THR A 118 -1.28 5.65 6.40
C THR A 118 -2.32 5.93 7.48
N GLY A 119 -1.92 6.38 8.68
CA GLY A 119 -2.78 6.47 9.86
C GLY A 119 -3.16 5.13 10.49
N LYS A 120 -2.74 4.01 9.91
CA LYS A 120 -3.05 2.65 10.38
C LYS A 120 -2.27 2.28 11.63
N TYR A 121 -2.77 1.26 12.31
CA TYR A 121 -2.12 0.69 13.48
C TYR A 121 -1.57 -0.69 13.17
N LEU A 122 -0.41 -1.01 13.74
CA LEU A 122 0.14 -2.35 13.81
C LEU A 122 0.21 -2.77 15.28
N GLU A 123 -0.47 -3.84 15.63
CA GLU A 123 -0.47 -4.41 16.98
C GLU A 123 0.41 -5.66 17.01
N ARG A 124 1.18 -5.82 18.07
CA ARG A 124 1.94 -7.03 18.37
C ARG A 124 1.25 -7.80 19.50
N SER A 125 1.27 -9.13 19.42
CA SER A 125 0.93 -9.98 20.55
C SER A 125 1.80 -9.61 21.75
N GLY A 126 1.20 -9.17 22.86
CA GLY A 126 1.92 -8.66 24.03
C GLY A 126 1.82 -7.13 24.24
N GLY A 127 0.95 -6.43 23.52
CA GLY A 127 0.48 -5.07 23.83
C GLY A 127 1.24 -3.91 23.18
N SER A 128 2.33 -4.14 22.45
CA SER A 128 2.97 -3.05 21.68
C SER A 128 2.12 -2.66 20.47
N ARG A 129 1.88 -1.35 20.31
CA ARG A 129 1.10 -0.79 19.22
C ARG A 129 1.86 0.33 18.54
N TRP A 130 1.98 0.28 17.22
CA TRP A 130 2.57 1.36 16.41
C TRP A 130 1.48 2.04 15.60
N LYS A 131 1.47 3.36 15.59
CA LYS A 131 0.62 4.18 14.73
C LYS A 131 1.46 4.75 13.60
N PHE A 132 1.05 4.50 12.37
CA PHE A 132 1.78 4.92 11.18
C PHE A 132 1.26 6.26 10.67
N GLU A 133 1.53 7.33 11.42
CA GLU A 133 1.11 8.68 11.06
C GLU A 133 2.30 9.62 10.87
N THR A 134 2.17 10.54 9.93
CA THR A 134 3.13 11.65 9.80
C THR A 134 2.89 12.61 10.98
N PRO A 135 3.95 12.96 11.74
CA PRO A 135 3.79 13.86 12.88
C PRO A 135 3.32 15.23 12.43
N ARG A 136 2.48 15.84 13.25
CA ARG A 136 1.98 17.21 13.05
C ARG A 136 2.77 18.19 13.91
N GLY A 137 2.78 19.45 13.49
CA GLY A 137 3.45 20.51 14.20
C GLY A 137 4.71 20.98 13.49
N ARG A 138 5.48 21.82 14.19
CA ARG A 138 6.71 22.40 13.65
C ARG A 138 7.89 21.48 13.95
N LEU A 139 8.59 21.09 12.89
CA LEU A 139 9.81 20.28 12.96
C LEU A 139 10.97 21.04 12.31
N VAL A 140 12.19 20.70 12.68
CA VAL A 140 13.40 21.30 12.14
C VAL A 140 14.19 20.24 11.39
N VAL A 141 14.76 20.60 10.24
CA VAL A 141 15.73 19.74 9.56
C VAL A 141 17.03 19.71 10.37
N LEU A 142 17.30 18.59 10.98
CA LEU A 142 18.47 18.40 11.87
C LEU A 142 19.72 17.99 11.10
N ARG A 143 19.53 17.29 9.98
CA ARG A 143 20.62 16.75 9.17
C ARG A 143 20.15 16.44 7.76
N LYS A 144 21.08 16.52 6.82
CA LYS A 144 20.89 16.16 5.41
C LYS A 144 21.79 14.96 5.11
N ASP A 145 21.20 13.88 4.60
CA ASP A 145 21.93 12.64 4.29
C ASP A 145 21.89 12.36 2.78
N VAL A 146 23.03 11.99 2.22
CA VAL A 146 23.20 11.48 0.87
C VAL A 146 23.22 9.97 0.90
N GLU A 147 22.53 9.33 -0.04
CA GLU A 147 22.40 7.86 -0.10
C GLU A 147 22.09 7.20 1.26
N PRO A 148 21.04 7.66 1.94
CA PRO A 148 20.75 7.23 3.30
C PRO A 148 20.37 5.74 3.34
N ALA A 149 21.05 4.95 4.17
CA ALA A 149 20.59 3.62 4.48
C ALA A 149 19.41 3.68 5.45
N TRP A 150 18.37 2.91 5.19
CA TRP A 150 17.29 2.72 6.14
C TRP A 150 17.66 1.68 7.20
N VAL A 151 17.45 2.03 8.45
CA VAL A 151 17.59 1.09 9.58
C VAL A 151 16.19 0.66 10.00
N PRO A 152 15.72 -0.54 9.59
CA PRO A 152 14.37 -0.99 9.88
C PRO A 152 14.08 -1.03 11.38
N PRO A 153 13.04 -0.34 11.87
CA PRO A 153 12.55 -0.50 13.24
C PRO A 153 11.94 -1.88 13.47
N ASP A 154 11.69 -2.25 14.71
CA ASP A 154 11.14 -3.56 15.08
C ASP A 154 9.79 -3.85 14.42
N TRP A 155 8.95 -2.82 14.21
CA TRP A 155 7.66 -2.98 13.55
C TRP A 155 7.77 -3.53 12.13
N HIS A 156 8.84 -3.21 11.39
CA HIS A 156 9.07 -3.73 10.04
C HIS A 156 9.11 -5.27 10.05
N TYR A 157 9.89 -5.84 10.96
CA TYR A 157 10.00 -7.30 11.08
C TYR A 157 8.70 -7.95 11.57
N VAL A 158 7.96 -7.27 12.47
CA VAL A 158 6.63 -7.74 12.91
C VAL A 158 5.64 -7.75 11.76
N GLU A 159 5.60 -6.67 10.97
CA GLU A 159 4.73 -6.56 9.81
C GLU A 159 5.09 -7.57 8.72
N THR A 160 6.38 -7.70 8.41
CA THR A 160 6.90 -8.64 7.41
C THR A 160 6.64 -10.10 7.81
N ALA A 161 6.91 -10.47 9.06
CA ALA A 161 6.61 -11.80 9.57
C ALA A 161 5.11 -12.14 9.43
N ARG A 162 4.24 -11.17 9.76
CA ARG A 162 2.78 -11.33 9.62
C ARG A 162 2.37 -11.51 8.15
N LYS A 163 2.88 -10.66 7.25
CA LYS A 163 2.59 -10.74 5.81
C LYS A 163 3.02 -12.07 5.20
N GLN A 164 4.15 -12.62 5.68
CA GLN A 164 4.72 -13.89 5.18
C GLN A 164 4.19 -15.13 5.93
N GLY A 165 3.33 -14.97 6.95
CA GLY A 165 2.85 -16.09 7.78
C GLY A 165 3.98 -16.78 8.57
N ARG A 166 5.04 -16.05 8.92
CA ARG A 166 6.21 -16.55 9.64
C ARG A 166 6.16 -16.17 11.11
N LYS A 167 6.84 -16.96 11.95
CA LYS A 167 7.11 -16.57 13.34
C LYS A 167 8.28 -15.60 13.35
N LEU A 168 8.22 -14.59 14.22
CA LEU A 168 9.31 -13.65 14.42
C LEU A 168 10.26 -14.16 15.49
N ARG A 169 11.56 -14.24 15.17
CA ARG A 169 12.63 -14.57 16.11
C ARG A 169 13.65 -13.44 16.20
N ARG A 170 13.82 -12.88 17.40
CA ARG A 170 14.87 -11.89 17.64
C ARG A 170 16.19 -12.60 17.82
N LEU A 171 17.22 -12.13 17.14
CA LEU A 171 18.61 -12.52 17.38
C LEU A 171 19.28 -11.46 18.26
N GLU A 172 19.90 -11.87 19.34
CA GLU A 172 20.66 -10.98 20.21
C GLU A 172 22.16 -11.31 20.10
N ARG A 173 23.03 -10.34 20.46
CA ARG A 173 24.46 -10.58 20.49
C ARG A 173 24.78 -11.66 21.52
N GLY A 174 25.63 -12.62 21.15
CA GLY A 174 25.96 -13.79 21.97
C GLY A 174 24.99 -14.97 21.88
N GLN A 175 23.85 -14.79 21.17
CA GLN A 175 22.93 -15.90 20.87
C GLN A 175 23.23 -16.54 19.52
N SER A 176 22.75 -17.77 19.35
CA SER A 176 22.79 -18.49 18.07
C SER A 176 21.43 -19.07 17.74
N ILE A 177 21.13 -19.16 16.44
CA ILE A 177 19.94 -19.81 15.91
C ILE A 177 20.41 -21.01 15.07
N PRO A 178 20.11 -22.26 15.47
CA PRO A 178 20.53 -23.44 14.72
C PRO A 178 19.76 -23.55 13.40
N LEU A 179 20.46 -24.01 12.36
CA LEU A 179 19.93 -24.35 11.06
C LEU A 179 19.90 -25.87 10.85
N ALA A 180 19.02 -26.35 9.97
CA ALA A 180 18.84 -27.80 9.72
C ALA A 180 20.09 -28.51 9.19
N ASN A 181 21.05 -27.78 8.59
CA ASN A 181 22.31 -28.29 8.05
C ASN A 181 23.46 -28.30 9.08
N GLY A 182 23.18 -28.09 10.36
CA GLY A 182 24.18 -28.03 11.41
C GLY A 182 24.93 -26.70 11.53
N ALA A 183 24.69 -25.74 10.63
CA ALA A 183 25.21 -24.39 10.74
C ALA A 183 24.37 -23.58 11.74
N MET A 184 24.84 -22.39 12.11
CA MET A 184 24.19 -21.48 13.05
C MET A 184 24.15 -20.07 12.49
N ILE A 185 23.05 -19.34 12.72
CA ILE A 185 23.01 -17.90 12.53
C ILE A 185 23.52 -17.23 13.82
N VAL A 186 24.55 -16.42 13.71
CA VAL A 186 25.18 -15.71 14.84
C VAL A 186 25.52 -14.29 14.47
N VAL A 187 25.80 -13.46 15.47
CA VAL A 187 26.41 -12.14 15.28
C VAL A 187 27.91 -12.28 15.46
N SER A 188 28.67 -11.94 14.42
CA SER A 188 30.14 -11.89 14.43
C SER A 188 30.57 -10.46 14.10
N GLY A 189 31.20 -9.78 15.07
CA GLY A 189 31.48 -8.35 14.95
C GLY A 189 30.21 -7.52 14.69
N ASN A 190 30.16 -6.84 13.55
CA ASN A 190 28.99 -6.06 13.12
C ASN A 190 28.11 -6.79 12.10
N ASP A 191 28.42 -8.05 11.80
CA ASP A 191 27.69 -8.82 10.81
C ASP A 191 26.85 -9.92 11.45
N VAL A 192 25.68 -10.19 10.85
CA VAL A 192 24.95 -11.43 11.06
C VAL A 192 25.42 -12.41 9.99
N VAL A 193 25.93 -13.54 10.42
CA VAL A 193 26.58 -14.54 9.56
C VAL A 193 25.96 -15.91 9.73
N THR A 194 26.07 -16.73 8.71
CA THR A 194 25.96 -18.18 8.85
C THR A 194 27.33 -18.73 9.23
N ARG A 195 27.46 -19.31 10.44
CA ARG A 195 28.64 -20.01 10.90
C ARG A 195 28.47 -21.50 10.67
N TYR A 196 29.36 -22.09 9.90
CA TYR A 196 29.39 -23.51 9.58
C TYR A 196 30.16 -24.31 10.63
N PRO A 197 29.96 -25.67 10.71
CA PRO A 197 30.69 -26.54 11.64
C PRO A 197 32.22 -26.52 11.44
N ASP A 198 32.68 -26.21 10.25
CA ASP A 198 34.11 -26.05 9.91
C ASP A 198 34.71 -24.69 10.33
N GLY A 199 33.91 -23.83 10.94
CA GLY A 199 34.32 -22.49 11.41
C GLY A 199 34.21 -21.38 10.37
N ARG A 200 33.85 -21.67 9.11
CA ARG A 200 33.62 -20.64 8.09
C ARG A 200 32.41 -19.79 8.46
N GLU A 201 32.53 -18.48 8.20
CA GLU A 201 31.45 -17.51 8.40
C GLU A 201 31.11 -16.83 7.05
N ILE A 202 29.83 -16.81 6.73
CA ILE A 202 29.31 -16.15 5.51
C ILE A 202 28.26 -15.11 5.93
N PRO A 203 28.49 -13.80 5.70
CA PRO A 203 27.52 -12.77 5.99
C PRO A 203 26.27 -12.90 5.15
N PHE A 204 25.11 -12.55 5.73
CA PHE A 204 23.88 -12.45 4.98
C PHE A 204 23.87 -11.18 4.13
N GLU A 205 23.41 -11.33 2.90
CA GLU A 205 23.02 -10.21 2.06
C GLU A 205 21.53 -9.95 2.28
N VAL A 206 21.19 -8.77 2.76
CA VAL A 206 19.83 -8.38 3.10
C VAL A 206 19.42 -7.08 2.42
N ASN A 207 18.13 -6.97 2.14
CA ASN A 207 17.46 -5.73 1.79
C ASN A 207 15.96 -5.87 2.09
N GLU A 208 15.15 -4.84 1.81
CA GLU A 208 13.69 -4.95 1.92
C GLU A 208 13.18 -6.08 1.01
N GLY A 209 12.38 -6.99 1.57
CA GLY A 209 11.90 -8.19 0.89
C GLY A 209 12.88 -9.38 0.85
N LYS A 210 14.13 -9.17 1.29
CA LYS A 210 15.17 -10.22 1.37
C LYS A 210 15.72 -10.30 2.80
N GLU A 211 14.84 -10.50 3.76
CA GLU A 211 15.20 -10.63 5.17
C GLU A 211 15.76 -12.02 5.49
N ILE A 212 16.50 -12.12 6.61
CA ILE A 212 17.06 -13.38 7.09
C ILE A 212 15.96 -14.30 7.57
N THR A 213 16.00 -15.56 7.14
CA THR A 213 15.05 -16.60 7.56
C THR A 213 15.75 -17.83 8.09
N ALA A 214 15.14 -18.49 9.10
CA ALA A 214 15.54 -19.79 9.62
C ALA A 214 14.31 -20.71 9.61
N GLY A 215 14.18 -21.55 8.60
CA GLY A 215 13.00 -22.39 8.40
C GLY A 215 11.71 -21.55 8.27
N ARG A 216 10.81 -21.69 9.24
CA ARG A 216 9.55 -20.90 9.30
C ARG A 216 9.66 -19.62 10.09
N GLU A 217 10.82 -19.26 10.57
CA GLU A 217 11.05 -18.05 11.35
C GLU A 217 11.67 -16.96 10.47
N LEU A 218 11.22 -15.71 10.68
CA LEU A 218 11.87 -14.50 10.21
C LEU A 218 12.80 -14.03 11.33
N VAL A 219 14.08 -13.85 11.02
CA VAL A 219 15.07 -13.44 11.99
C VAL A 219 15.19 -11.92 11.99
N MET A 220 15.03 -11.29 13.16
CA MET A 220 15.26 -9.86 13.35
C MET A 220 16.69 -9.65 13.84
N PRO A 221 17.58 -9.04 13.03
CA PRO A 221 18.93 -8.72 13.42
C PRO A 221 18.99 -7.69 14.56
N PRO A 222 20.04 -7.68 15.38
CA PRO A 222 20.27 -6.61 16.36
C PRO A 222 20.49 -5.25 15.69
N ILE A 223 20.09 -4.18 16.36
CA ILE A 223 20.45 -2.81 15.95
C ILE A 223 21.96 -2.67 15.93
N GLY A 224 22.50 -1.98 14.91
CA GLY A 224 23.92 -1.77 14.72
C GLY A 224 24.63 -2.87 13.94
N THR A 225 23.91 -3.89 13.45
CA THR A 225 24.47 -4.84 12.48
C THR A 225 24.30 -4.33 11.04
N THR A 226 25.21 -4.75 10.16
CA THR A 226 25.16 -4.46 8.72
C THR A 226 23.84 -4.97 8.12
N GLN A 227 23.36 -6.14 8.56
CA GLN A 227 22.13 -6.77 8.09
C GLN A 227 20.86 -6.10 8.61
N ARG A 228 20.99 -5.03 9.39
CA ARG A 228 19.86 -4.16 9.75
C ARG A 228 20.00 -2.77 9.11
N ARG A 229 20.58 -2.70 7.91
CA ARG A 229 20.74 -1.47 7.12
C ARG A 229 20.40 -1.78 5.66
N TYR A 230 19.33 -1.18 5.17
CA TYR A 230 18.82 -1.41 3.81
C TYR A 230 19.15 -0.20 2.94
N SER A 231 19.82 -0.45 1.82
CA SER A 231 20.17 0.58 0.86
C SER A 231 19.03 0.84 -0.13
N GLY A 232 18.93 2.07 -0.62
CA GLY A 232 17.98 2.46 -1.68
C GLY A 232 16.56 2.78 -1.22
N VAL A 233 16.07 2.20 -0.12
CA VAL A 233 14.68 2.35 0.38
C VAL A 233 14.28 3.81 0.59
N LEU A 234 15.21 4.65 1.05
CA LEU A 234 14.99 6.07 1.31
C LEU A 234 15.31 6.97 0.11
N GLY A 235 15.54 6.35 -1.06
CA GLY A 235 15.97 7.08 -2.24
C GLY A 235 17.35 7.72 -2.11
N VAL A 236 17.61 8.74 -2.92
CA VAL A 236 18.94 9.33 -3.08
C VAL A 236 19.34 10.31 -1.98
N ASN A 237 18.36 10.97 -1.35
CA ASN A 237 18.61 11.96 -0.29
C ASN A 237 17.54 11.91 0.81
N ARG A 238 17.89 12.41 1.99
CA ARG A 238 16.99 12.58 3.12
C ARG A 238 17.24 13.89 3.87
N LEU A 239 16.17 14.58 4.22
CA LEU A 239 16.13 15.64 5.23
C LEU A 239 15.64 14.99 6.54
N PHE A 240 16.53 14.80 7.50
CA PHE A 240 16.22 14.15 8.78
C PHE A 240 15.62 15.14 9.76
N LEU A 241 14.49 14.77 10.38
CA LEU A 241 13.69 15.62 11.26
C LEU A 241 13.74 15.22 12.75
N GLY A 242 14.47 14.16 13.08
CA GLY A 242 14.47 13.58 14.42
C GLY A 242 13.51 12.40 14.57
N ASP A 243 13.64 11.65 15.67
CA ASP A 243 12.76 10.53 16.09
C ASP A 243 12.47 9.49 14.99
N GLY A 244 13.41 9.32 14.07
CA GLY A 244 13.24 8.40 12.94
C GLY A 244 12.42 8.95 11.78
N TYR A 245 11.91 10.19 11.86
CA TYR A 245 11.17 10.85 10.80
C TYR A 245 12.08 11.60 9.82
N GLY A 246 11.61 11.74 8.61
CA GLY A 246 12.30 12.50 7.57
C GLY A 246 11.46 12.73 6.34
N ILE A 247 11.94 13.64 5.50
CA ILE A 247 11.51 13.81 4.11
C ILE A 247 12.59 13.17 3.25
N HIS A 248 12.24 12.20 2.42
CA HIS A 248 13.25 11.43 1.67
C HIS A 248 12.70 10.98 0.30
N GLY A 249 13.59 10.57 -0.57
CA GLY A 249 13.24 9.94 -1.83
C GLY A 249 12.52 8.60 -1.64
N THR A 250 12.32 7.86 -2.70
CA THR A 250 11.65 6.55 -2.61
C THR A 250 12.05 5.64 -3.76
N ASP A 251 12.14 4.35 -3.48
CA ASP A 251 12.21 3.26 -4.45
C ASP A 251 10.83 2.81 -4.95
N VAL A 252 9.73 3.36 -4.34
CA VAL A 252 8.34 3.08 -4.72
C VAL A 252 7.63 4.35 -5.17
N PRO A 253 7.90 4.89 -6.39
CA PRO A 253 7.29 6.13 -6.91
C PRO A 253 5.76 6.07 -6.97
N SER A 254 5.18 4.88 -7.14
CA SER A 254 3.72 4.68 -7.16
C SER A 254 3.04 4.98 -5.82
N SER A 255 3.79 5.13 -4.73
CA SER A 255 3.27 5.53 -3.41
C SER A 255 2.93 7.02 -3.31
N ILE A 256 3.48 7.86 -4.19
CA ILE A 256 3.33 9.32 -4.15
C ILE A 256 1.87 9.74 -4.40
N GLY A 257 1.39 10.69 -3.59
CA GLY A 257 0.05 11.26 -3.68
C GLY A 257 -1.00 10.58 -2.81
N ARG A 258 -0.59 9.72 -1.88
CA ARG A 258 -1.51 9.02 -0.97
C ARG A 258 -0.86 8.74 0.39
N GLY A 259 -1.68 8.40 1.39
CA GLY A 259 -1.21 7.88 2.67
C GLY A 259 -0.67 6.45 2.49
N ALA A 260 0.64 6.30 2.33
CA ALA A 260 1.29 5.02 2.00
C ALA A 260 2.55 4.74 2.81
N SER A 261 3.03 5.67 3.64
CA SER A 261 4.22 5.49 4.47
C SER A 261 3.87 5.05 5.89
N HIS A 262 4.89 4.73 6.66
CA HIS A 262 4.79 4.43 8.09
C HIS A 262 5.03 5.67 8.97
N GLY A 263 5.03 6.89 8.36
CA GLY A 263 5.17 8.16 9.06
C GLY A 263 6.08 9.16 8.38
N CYS A 264 7.16 8.72 7.74
CA CYS A 264 8.02 9.59 6.93
C CYS A 264 7.27 10.18 5.73
N VAL A 265 7.75 11.28 5.21
CA VAL A 265 7.23 11.92 4.00
C VAL A 265 8.08 11.46 2.81
N ARG A 266 7.46 10.72 1.88
CA ARG A 266 8.13 10.29 0.65
C ARG A 266 7.88 11.30 -0.45
N VAL A 267 8.93 11.67 -1.17
CA VAL A 267 8.88 12.46 -2.40
C VAL A 267 9.58 11.69 -3.53
N ARG A 268 9.43 12.13 -4.77
CA ARG A 268 10.21 11.56 -5.86
C ARG A 268 11.69 11.86 -5.67
N ASN A 269 12.57 11.05 -6.27
CA ASN A 269 14.01 11.24 -6.11
C ASN A 269 14.49 12.59 -6.69
N GLU A 270 13.96 12.99 -7.84
CA GLU A 270 14.24 14.29 -8.46
C GLU A 270 13.76 15.48 -7.60
N ASP A 271 12.65 15.29 -6.88
CA ASP A 271 12.09 16.32 -6.00
C ASP A 271 12.91 16.47 -4.71
N ILE A 272 13.36 15.35 -4.11
CA ILE A 272 14.20 15.42 -2.91
C ILE A 272 15.57 16.02 -3.23
N GLU A 273 16.15 15.78 -4.39
CA GLU A 273 17.39 16.43 -4.83
C GLU A 273 17.23 17.94 -4.91
N THR A 274 16.09 18.41 -5.42
CA THR A 274 15.77 19.84 -5.47
C THR A 274 15.62 20.43 -4.07
N LEU A 275 14.84 19.79 -3.19
CA LEU A 275 14.69 20.20 -1.79
C LEU A 275 16.02 20.19 -1.05
N PHE A 276 16.83 19.16 -1.26
CA PHE A 276 18.13 18.99 -0.63
C PHE A 276 19.12 20.12 -0.96
N ARG A 277 19.03 20.68 -2.17
CA ARG A 277 19.86 21.84 -2.58
C ARG A 277 19.41 23.16 -1.95
N ILE A 278 18.10 23.37 -1.83
CA ILE A 278 17.53 24.66 -1.44
C ILE A 278 17.38 24.79 0.10
N VAL A 279 17.01 23.70 0.77
CA VAL A 279 16.86 23.67 2.24
C VAL A 279 18.25 23.76 2.86
N PRO A 280 18.48 24.71 3.81
CA PRO A 280 19.79 24.87 4.48
C PRO A 280 20.19 23.67 5.33
#